data_7167976971f8e923c82ac2aebf83b290
#
_entry.id   7167976971f8e923c82ac2aebf83b290
#
_cell.length_a   1.000
_cell.length_b   1.000
_cell.length_c   1.000
_cell.angle_alpha   90.00
_cell.angle_beta   90.00
_cell.angle_gamma   90.00
#
_symmetry.space_group_name_H-M   'P 1'
#
loop_
_entity.id
_entity.type
_entity.pdbx_description
1 polymer ?
#
loop_
_entity_poly.entity_id
_entity_poly.type
_entity_poly.pdbx_seq_one_letter_code
_entity_poly.pdbx_strand_id
1 'polypeptide(L)'
;FTPWKIGNCQIKNRIVLTSMGGTNLLGWMEVNHFDKDGAKFILEVAKNNCGLVLPGCQPVYNPMYGQWLYKKKKMYEDLAKWMPEFHKTGAKLFVQLTAGFGRSFTISEMMETLYTNKALRVLAKPFMDLDKITAAPSPSPNRWSDKVPSREMTVEEIQEFITAFGKTAKLLKDAGVD
;
A
#
# COMPACT_ATOMS: atom_id res chain seq x y z
N PHE A 1 -7.33 29.72 -1.14
CA PHE A 1 -7.00 28.53 -0.30
C PHE A 1 -7.87 28.55 0.97
N THR A 2 -9.00 27.81 0.94
CA THR A 2 -9.94 27.77 2.08
C THR A 2 -9.69 26.50 2.90
N PRO A 3 -9.51 26.59 4.22
CA PRO A 3 -9.41 25.43 5.09
C PRO A 3 -10.65 24.54 4.99
N TRP A 4 -10.46 23.25 5.22
CA TRP A 4 -11.51 22.26 5.20
C TRP A 4 -11.35 21.26 6.34
N LYS A 5 -12.45 20.64 6.76
CA LYS A 5 -12.45 19.65 7.83
C LYS A 5 -12.95 18.30 7.31
N ILE A 6 -12.17 17.24 7.52
CA ILE A 6 -12.52 15.86 7.19
C ILE A 6 -12.59 15.08 8.52
N GLY A 7 -13.80 14.78 8.98
CA GLY A 7 -13.99 14.23 10.32
C GLY A 7 -13.38 15.16 11.38
N ASN A 8 -12.40 14.66 12.12
CA ASN A 8 -11.67 15.44 13.14
C ASN A 8 -10.36 16.06 12.62
N CYS A 9 -10.01 15.82 11.34
CA CYS A 9 -8.78 16.32 10.72
C CYS A 9 -9.03 17.64 10.00
N GLN A 10 -8.33 18.70 10.41
CA GLN A 10 -8.33 20.00 9.75
C GLN A 10 -7.22 20.05 8.71
N ILE A 11 -7.57 20.31 7.43
CA ILE A 11 -6.61 20.54 6.34
C ILE A 11 -6.53 22.03 5.99
N LYS A 12 -5.32 22.52 5.69
CA LYS A 12 -5.07 23.95 5.45
C LYS A 12 -5.76 24.51 4.19
N ASN A 13 -6.06 23.63 3.21
CA ASN A 13 -6.79 23.96 1.99
C ASN A 13 -7.32 22.69 1.31
N ARG A 14 -8.06 22.81 0.21
CA ARG A 14 -8.70 21.71 -0.53
C ARG A 14 -7.85 21.14 -1.66
N ILE A 15 -6.55 21.45 -1.72
CA ILE A 15 -5.65 20.86 -2.70
C ILE A 15 -5.17 19.52 -2.15
N VAL A 16 -5.38 18.45 -2.91
CA VAL A 16 -5.09 17.08 -2.52
C VAL A 16 -4.23 16.40 -3.58
N LEU A 17 -3.09 15.84 -3.16
CA LEU A 17 -2.40 14.82 -3.95
C LEU A 17 -3.08 13.48 -3.67
N THR A 18 -3.76 12.93 -4.68
CA THR A 18 -4.42 11.63 -4.58
C THR A 18 -3.44 10.48 -4.77
N SER A 19 -3.80 9.29 -4.26
CA SER A 19 -2.96 8.09 -4.33
C SER A 19 -2.64 7.69 -5.77
N MET A 20 -1.37 7.60 -6.10
CA MET A 20 -0.83 7.16 -7.40
C MET A 20 0.21 6.06 -7.20
N GLY A 21 0.23 5.07 -8.09
CA GLY A 21 1.31 4.07 -8.12
C GLY A 21 2.67 4.74 -8.33
N GLY A 22 3.70 4.26 -7.63
CA GLY A 22 5.05 4.83 -7.71
C GLY A 22 5.31 6.02 -6.77
N THR A 23 4.31 6.53 -6.04
CA THR A 23 4.50 7.54 -4.99
C THR A 23 4.37 6.96 -3.59
N ASN A 24 4.67 5.67 -3.45
CA ASN A 24 4.54 4.94 -2.21
C ASN A 24 5.59 5.40 -1.19
N LEU A 25 5.17 5.50 0.07
CA LEU A 25 6.04 5.92 1.18
C LEU A 25 6.68 4.73 1.91
N LEU A 26 6.08 3.53 1.74
CA LEU A 26 6.46 2.34 2.50
C LEU A 26 6.91 1.17 1.61
N GLY A 27 7.49 1.51 0.45
CA GLY A 27 7.89 0.58 -0.59
C GLY A 27 6.72 0.10 -1.46
N TRP A 28 7.01 -0.26 -2.71
CA TRP A 28 6.03 -0.77 -3.67
C TRP A 28 6.64 -1.85 -4.56
N MET A 29 6.08 -3.07 -4.51
CA MET A 29 6.58 -4.27 -5.23
C MET A 29 8.02 -4.68 -4.84
N GLU A 30 8.51 -4.24 -3.71
CA GLU A 30 9.82 -4.53 -3.14
C GLU A 30 9.69 -4.81 -1.64
N VAL A 31 10.79 -5.11 -0.96
CA VAL A 31 10.77 -5.28 0.50
C VAL A 31 10.27 -3.99 1.15
N ASN A 32 9.25 -4.10 2.00
CA ASN A 32 8.72 -2.94 2.70
C ASN A 32 9.79 -2.22 3.53
N HIS A 33 9.94 -0.93 3.29
CA HIS A 33 10.88 -0.02 3.96
C HIS A 33 10.31 1.40 3.92
N PHE A 34 10.88 2.30 4.70
CA PHE A 34 10.59 3.73 4.54
C PHE A 34 11.35 4.26 3.32
N ASP A 35 10.59 4.65 2.29
CA ASP A 35 11.15 5.15 1.03
C ASP A 35 11.54 6.62 1.17
N LYS A 36 12.85 6.88 1.19
CA LYS A 36 13.40 8.24 1.36
C LYS A 36 13.17 9.13 0.13
N ASP A 37 13.19 8.55 -1.06
CA ASP A 37 12.97 9.32 -2.29
C ASP A 37 11.49 9.64 -2.45
N GLY A 38 10.60 8.70 -2.17
CA GLY A 38 9.17 8.93 -2.05
C GLY A 38 8.85 9.98 -0.98
N ALA A 39 9.49 9.91 0.19
CA ALA A 39 9.33 10.89 1.25
C ALA A 39 9.79 12.30 0.85
N LYS A 40 10.88 12.42 0.10
CA LYS A 40 11.37 13.69 -0.45
C LYS A 40 10.37 14.28 -1.45
N PHE A 41 9.87 13.47 -2.38
CA PHE A 41 8.86 13.91 -3.34
C PHE A 41 7.59 14.40 -2.63
N ILE A 42 7.07 13.64 -1.68
CA ILE A 42 5.87 13.98 -0.90
C ILE A 42 6.08 15.27 -0.11
N LEU A 43 7.26 15.45 0.49
CA LEU A 43 7.60 16.65 1.24
C LEU A 43 7.62 17.90 0.34
N GLU A 44 8.18 17.80 -0.88
CA GLU A 44 8.16 18.91 -1.84
C GLU A 44 6.74 19.28 -2.28
N VAL A 45 5.87 18.30 -2.52
CA VAL A 45 4.45 18.56 -2.81
C VAL A 45 3.78 19.30 -1.64
N ALA A 46 4.03 18.87 -0.41
CA ALA A 46 3.47 19.48 0.79
C ALA A 46 3.96 20.92 1.01
N LYS A 47 5.25 21.21 0.73
CA LYS A 47 5.85 22.55 0.77
C LYS A 47 5.22 23.50 -0.27
N ASN A 48 4.80 22.95 -1.42
CA ASN A 48 4.13 23.71 -2.47
C ASN A 48 2.61 23.81 -2.28
N ASN A 49 2.18 24.00 -1.04
CA ASN A 49 0.80 24.30 -0.63
C ASN A 49 -0.24 23.18 -0.82
N CYS A 50 0.15 21.93 -1.03
CA CYS A 50 -0.79 20.83 -0.93
C CYS A 50 -1.30 20.70 0.52
N GLY A 51 -2.62 20.64 0.71
CA GLY A 51 -3.24 20.56 2.04
C GLY A 51 -3.36 19.14 2.58
N LEU A 52 -3.53 18.18 1.69
CA LEU A 52 -3.64 16.75 2.01
C LEU A 52 -2.87 15.92 0.99
N VAL A 53 -2.07 14.99 1.49
CA VAL A 53 -1.29 14.07 0.64
C VAL A 53 -1.70 12.64 0.94
N LEU A 54 -2.06 11.89 -0.12
CA LEU A 54 -2.27 10.45 -0.08
C LEU A 54 -1.19 9.79 -0.97
N PRO A 55 -0.13 9.22 -0.38
CA PRO A 55 0.86 8.44 -1.14
C PRO A 55 0.23 7.26 -1.86
N GLY A 56 1.00 6.61 -2.73
CA GLY A 56 0.58 5.41 -3.42
C GLY A 56 -0.03 4.37 -2.48
N CYS A 57 -1.01 3.62 -2.97
CA CYS A 57 -1.75 2.64 -2.19
C CYS A 57 -0.83 1.56 -1.61
N GLN A 58 -0.94 1.28 -0.31
CA GLN A 58 -0.04 0.42 0.44
C GLN A 58 -0.71 -0.92 0.79
N PRO A 59 -0.24 -2.05 0.24
CA PRO A 59 -0.74 -3.36 0.62
C PRO A 59 -0.41 -3.69 2.08
N VAL A 60 -1.39 -4.17 2.85
CA VAL A 60 -1.17 -4.66 4.23
C VAL A 60 -0.42 -6.00 4.26
N TYR A 61 -0.45 -6.73 3.15
CA TYR A 61 0.35 -7.92 2.89
C TYR A 61 1.16 -7.72 1.61
N ASN A 62 2.48 -7.81 1.71
CA ASN A 62 3.36 -7.77 0.54
C ASN A 62 3.53 -9.19 -0.02
N PRO A 63 2.84 -9.53 -1.12
CA PRO A 63 2.89 -10.88 -1.66
C PRO A 63 4.22 -11.21 -2.33
N MET A 64 5.00 -10.18 -2.74
CA MET A 64 6.32 -10.36 -3.36
C MET A 64 7.34 -10.97 -2.40
N TYR A 65 7.11 -10.86 -1.09
CA TYR A 65 8.03 -11.38 -0.06
C TYR A 65 7.30 -12.12 1.05
N GLY A 66 6.00 -12.39 0.90
CA GLY A 66 5.19 -13.10 1.89
C GLY A 66 5.16 -12.41 3.26
N GLN A 67 5.09 -11.07 3.28
CA GLN A 67 5.29 -10.29 4.50
C GLN A 67 4.10 -9.39 4.85
N TRP A 68 3.63 -9.51 6.10
CA TRP A 68 2.67 -8.56 6.66
C TRP A 68 3.34 -7.23 7.00
N LEU A 69 2.74 -6.13 6.53
CA LEU A 69 3.27 -4.76 6.69
C LEU A 69 3.47 -4.39 8.17
N TYR A 70 2.54 -4.77 9.05
CA TYR A 70 2.63 -4.47 10.49
C TYR A 70 3.84 -5.12 11.20
N LYS A 71 4.52 -6.11 10.58
CA LYS A 71 5.72 -6.74 11.15
C LYS A 71 7.01 -5.94 10.94
N LYS A 72 6.99 -4.90 10.10
CA LYS A 72 8.17 -4.10 9.73
C LYS A 72 8.38 -2.90 10.66
N LYS A 73 8.66 -3.16 11.94
CA LYS A 73 8.79 -2.13 12.99
C LYS A 73 9.71 -0.96 12.60
N LYS A 74 10.90 -1.27 12.06
CA LYS A 74 11.88 -0.27 11.66
C LYS A 74 11.34 0.76 10.67
N MET A 75 10.49 0.33 9.74
CA MET A 75 9.84 1.19 8.76
C MET A 75 8.94 2.26 9.44
N TYR A 76 8.17 1.87 10.46
CA TYR A 76 7.33 2.81 11.22
C TYR A 76 8.15 3.75 12.09
N GLU A 77 9.27 3.28 12.66
CA GLU A 77 10.20 4.14 13.41
C GLU A 77 10.82 5.23 12.51
N ASP A 78 11.18 4.87 11.27
CA ASP A 78 11.75 5.82 10.32
C ASP A 78 10.67 6.79 9.80
N LEU A 79 9.45 6.32 9.57
CA LEU A 79 8.30 7.17 9.28
C LEU A 79 8.04 8.17 10.44
N ALA A 80 8.01 7.70 11.68
CA ALA A 80 7.80 8.55 12.85
C ALA A 80 8.85 9.66 13.00
N LYS A 81 10.11 9.38 12.63
CA LYS A 81 11.18 10.39 12.62
C LYS A 81 10.99 11.45 11.54
N TRP A 82 10.39 11.10 10.42
CA TRP A 82 10.15 12.00 9.30
C TRP A 82 8.87 12.84 9.47
N MET A 83 7.84 12.32 10.10
CA MET A 83 6.55 13.00 10.24
C MET A 83 6.61 14.42 10.81
N PRO A 84 7.45 14.74 11.83
CA PRO A 84 7.58 16.13 12.32
C PRO A 84 8.03 17.12 11.24
N GLU A 85 8.91 16.71 10.34
CA GLU A 85 9.34 17.57 9.22
C GLU A 85 8.19 17.79 8.23
N PHE A 86 7.47 16.73 7.89
CA PHE A 86 6.29 16.82 7.04
C PHE A 86 5.23 17.76 7.63
N HIS A 87 4.92 17.62 8.91
CA HIS A 87 3.92 18.46 9.59
C HIS A 87 4.27 19.95 9.65
N LYS A 88 5.55 20.32 9.60
CA LYS A 88 5.97 21.74 9.50
C LYS A 88 5.42 22.43 8.26
N THR A 89 5.07 21.71 7.20
CA THR A 89 4.44 22.26 6.00
C THR A 89 2.98 22.65 6.22
N GLY A 90 2.35 22.20 7.30
CA GLY A 90 0.93 22.35 7.59
C GLY A 90 0.03 21.40 6.75
N ALA A 91 0.61 20.53 5.93
CA ALA A 91 -0.11 19.49 5.22
C ALA A 91 -0.46 18.32 6.15
N LYS A 92 -1.48 17.53 5.74
CA LYS A 92 -1.89 16.29 6.38
C LYS A 92 -1.53 15.09 5.51
N LEU A 93 -1.15 13.98 6.14
CA LEU A 93 -0.81 12.73 5.48
C LEU A 93 -1.86 11.66 5.80
N PHE A 94 -2.52 11.14 4.76
CA PHE A 94 -3.37 9.97 4.88
C PHE A 94 -2.74 8.81 4.11
N VAL A 95 -2.85 7.60 4.61
CA VAL A 95 -2.35 6.40 3.93
C VAL A 95 -3.52 5.54 3.48
N GLN A 96 -3.59 5.27 2.18
CA GLN A 96 -4.55 4.33 1.63
C GLN A 96 -4.03 2.90 1.78
N LEU A 97 -4.70 2.07 2.57
CA LEU A 97 -4.40 0.65 2.73
C LEU A 97 -5.22 -0.21 1.78
N THR A 98 -4.63 -1.30 1.30
CA THR A 98 -5.30 -2.30 0.46
C THR A 98 -4.97 -3.72 0.88
N ALA A 99 -5.86 -4.67 0.56
CA ALA A 99 -5.59 -6.10 0.72
C ALA A 99 -4.60 -6.63 -0.33
N GLY A 100 -4.38 -5.92 -1.44
CA GLY A 100 -3.47 -6.32 -2.50
C GLY A 100 -4.10 -6.22 -3.90
N PHE A 101 -3.56 -6.98 -4.85
CA PHE A 101 -3.93 -6.89 -6.26
C PHE A 101 -5.24 -7.64 -6.59
N GLY A 102 -5.47 -8.81 -5.97
CA GLY A 102 -6.64 -9.63 -6.26
C GLY A 102 -6.80 -9.90 -7.77
N ARG A 103 -7.98 -9.61 -8.31
CA ARG A 103 -8.27 -9.74 -9.74
C ARG A 103 -7.51 -8.78 -10.67
N SER A 104 -6.73 -7.85 -10.13
CA SER A 104 -5.95 -6.88 -10.91
C SER A 104 -4.45 -7.20 -10.94
N PHE A 105 -4.05 -8.42 -10.56
CA PHE A 105 -2.63 -8.82 -10.51
C PHE A 105 -1.95 -8.75 -11.87
N THR A 106 -2.62 -9.19 -12.94
CA THR A 106 -2.02 -9.31 -14.27
C THR A 106 -2.03 -7.97 -15.00
N ILE A 107 -1.11 -7.10 -14.67
CA ILE A 107 -0.95 -5.78 -15.31
C ILE A 107 0.09 -5.81 -16.44
N SER A 108 0.76 -6.94 -16.66
CA SER A 108 1.74 -7.14 -17.75
C SER A 108 1.81 -8.61 -18.17
N GLU A 109 2.24 -8.86 -19.41
CA GLU A 109 2.45 -10.21 -19.95
C GLU A 109 3.48 -11.01 -19.14
N MET A 110 4.46 -10.34 -18.54
CA MET A 110 5.43 -10.98 -17.66
C MET A 110 4.75 -11.60 -16.43
N MET A 111 3.79 -10.93 -15.82
CA MET A 111 3.04 -11.44 -14.67
C MET A 111 2.13 -12.61 -15.08
N GLU A 112 1.50 -12.54 -16.25
CA GLU A 112 0.72 -13.64 -16.81
C GLU A 112 1.60 -14.87 -17.02
N THR A 113 2.76 -14.71 -17.67
CA THR A 113 3.72 -15.78 -17.92
C THR A 113 4.21 -16.41 -16.61
N LEU A 114 4.54 -15.58 -15.60
CA LEU A 114 4.98 -16.05 -14.29
C LEU A 114 3.90 -16.92 -13.61
N TYR A 115 2.63 -16.55 -13.73
CA TYR A 115 1.52 -17.29 -13.13
C TYR A 115 1.19 -18.58 -13.88
N THR A 116 1.15 -18.53 -15.23
CA THR A 116 0.68 -19.65 -16.07
C THR A 116 1.74 -20.71 -16.29
N ASN A 117 3.03 -20.35 -16.28
CA ASN A 117 4.13 -21.28 -16.45
C ASN A 117 4.43 -22.02 -15.13
N LYS A 118 4.14 -23.33 -15.09
CA LYS A 118 4.32 -24.17 -13.89
C LYS A 118 5.75 -24.14 -13.34
N ALA A 119 6.78 -24.16 -14.20
CA ALA A 119 8.18 -24.14 -13.78
C ALA A 119 8.55 -22.80 -13.14
N LEU A 120 8.18 -21.68 -13.78
CA LEU A 120 8.41 -20.34 -13.23
C LEU A 120 7.65 -20.12 -11.92
N ARG A 121 6.43 -20.63 -11.81
CA ARG A 121 5.64 -20.57 -10.59
C ARG A 121 6.30 -21.29 -9.41
N VAL A 122 6.88 -22.48 -9.66
CA VAL A 122 7.64 -23.22 -8.64
C VAL A 122 8.90 -22.46 -8.23
N LEU A 123 9.64 -21.92 -9.19
CA LEU A 123 10.85 -21.12 -8.93
C LEU A 123 10.55 -19.80 -8.19
N ALA A 124 9.41 -19.18 -8.46
CA ALA A 124 9.01 -17.95 -7.82
C ALA A 124 8.49 -18.14 -6.38
N LYS A 125 8.00 -19.34 -6.04
CA LYS A 125 7.36 -19.62 -4.73
C LYS A 125 8.16 -19.20 -3.49
N PRO A 126 9.51 -19.31 -3.44
CA PRO A 126 10.29 -18.83 -2.29
C PRO A 126 10.27 -17.30 -2.12
N PHE A 127 9.98 -16.57 -3.20
CA PHE A 127 10.07 -15.10 -3.25
C PHE A 127 8.71 -14.41 -3.39
N MET A 128 7.69 -15.16 -3.79
CA MET A 128 6.38 -14.59 -4.11
C MET A 128 5.25 -15.54 -3.71
N ASP A 129 4.28 -15.02 -2.96
CA ASP A 129 3.04 -15.73 -2.63
C ASP A 129 1.98 -15.52 -3.71
N LEU A 130 2.13 -16.27 -4.82
CA LEU A 130 1.21 -16.18 -5.96
C LEU A 130 -0.23 -16.55 -5.61
N ASP A 131 -0.44 -17.37 -4.59
CA ASP A 131 -1.77 -17.78 -4.16
C ASP A 131 -2.49 -16.65 -3.41
N LYS A 132 -1.78 -15.87 -2.59
CA LYS A 132 -2.35 -14.68 -1.94
C LYS A 132 -2.45 -13.47 -2.86
N ILE A 133 -1.53 -13.34 -3.83
CA ILE A 133 -1.55 -12.18 -4.75
C ILE A 133 -2.79 -12.14 -5.65
N THR A 134 -3.33 -13.30 -6.00
CA THR A 134 -4.56 -13.44 -6.80
C THR A 134 -5.82 -13.64 -5.96
N ALA A 135 -5.70 -13.65 -4.64
CA ALA A 135 -6.82 -13.89 -3.73
C ALA A 135 -7.84 -12.74 -3.76
N ALA A 136 -9.11 -13.07 -3.80
CA ALA A 136 -10.24 -12.14 -3.84
C ALA A 136 -11.41 -12.70 -3.00
N PRO A 137 -12.40 -11.90 -2.62
CA PRO A 137 -13.55 -12.37 -1.83
C PRO A 137 -14.38 -13.47 -2.52
N SER A 138 -14.33 -13.52 -3.84
CA SER A 138 -14.99 -14.56 -4.66
C SER A 138 -14.13 -14.88 -5.88
N PRO A 139 -14.23 -16.11 -6.44
CA PRO A 139 -13.55 -16.44 -7.68
C PRO A 139 -14.12 -15.59 -8.81
N SER A 140 -13.24 -14.95 -9.57
CA SER A 140 -13.63 -14.10 -10.70
C SER A 140 -12.50 -14.04 -11.73
N PRO A 141 -12.80 -13.73 -13.01
CA PRO A 141 -11.77 -13.50 -14.00
C PRO A 141 -10.85 -12.35 -13.58
N ASN A 142 -9.56 -12.44 -13.90
CA ASN A 142 -8.66 -11.31 -13.78
C ASN A 142 -9.14 -10.17 -14.69
N ARG A 143 -8.90 -8.93 -14.27
CA ARG A 143 -9.33 -7.75 -15.04
C ARG A 143 -8.66 -7.63 -16.41
N TRP A 144 -7.45 -8.16 -16.55
CA TRP A 144 -6.59 -7.96 -17.71
C TRP A 144 -6.28 -9.25 -18.49
N SER A 145 -6.55 -10.42 -17.89
CA SER A 145 -6.27 -11.71 -18.53
C SER A 145 -7.17 -12.82 -17.97
N ASP A 146 -7.87 -13.51 -18.86
CA ASP A 146 -8.70 -14.68 -18.51
C ASP A 146 -7.85 -15.91 -18.11
N LYS A 147 -6.53 -15.89 -18.39
CA LYS A 147 -5.62 -16.99 -18.05
C LYS A 147 -5.20 -17.02 -16.58
N VAL A 148 -5.49 -15.96 -15.84
CA VAL A 148 -5.13 -15.82 -14.43
C VAL A 148 -6.40 -15.58 -13.59
N PRO A 149 -7.14 -16.63 -13.22
CA PRO A 149 -8.33 -16.46 -12.39
C PRO A 149 -7.94 -15.99 -10.99
N SER A 150 -8.77 -15.19 -10.35
CA SER A 150 -8.64 -14.94 -8.92
C SER A 150 -9.17 -16.13 -8.12
N ARG A 151 -8.47 -16.40 -7.02
CA ARG A 151 -8.85 -17.44 -6.05
C ARG A 151 -9.74 -16.82 -4.97
N GLU A 152 -10.75 -17.56 -4.55
CA GLU A 152 -11.53 -17.20 -3.37
C GLU A 152 -10.69 -17.30 -2.10
N MET A 153 -10.80 -16.30 -1.23
CA MET A 153 -10.23 -16.32 0.12
C MET A 153 -11.06 -17.19 1.03
N THR A 154 -10.40 -17.91 1.96
CA THR A 154 -11.11 -18.51 3.08
C THR A 154 -11.55 -17.45 4.09
N VAL A 155 -12.49 -17.80 4.96
CA VAL A 155 -12.94 -16.90 6.05
C VAL A 155 -11.76 -16.55 6.98
N GLU A 156 -10.89 -17.53 7.25
CA GLU A 156 -9.69 -17.35 8.09
C GLU A 156 -8.73 -16.34 7.46
N GLU A 157 -8.47 -16.42 6.14
CA GLU A 157 -7.66 -15.46 5.41
C GLU A 157 -8.26 -14.05 5.48
N ILE A 158 -9.58 -13.93 5.34
CA ILE A 158 -10.27 -12.62 5.48
C ILE A 158 -10.06 -12.07 6.88
N GLN A 159 -10.16 -12.88 7.94
CA GLN A 159 -9.91 -12.45 9.32
C GLN A 159 -8.45 -12.05 9.56
N GLU A 160 -7.49 -12.74 8.91
CA GLU A 160 -6.07 -12.31 8.93
C GLU A 160 -5.91 -10.90 8.33
N PHE A 161 -6.55 -10.63 7.18
CA PHE A 161 -6.51 -9.31 6.56
C PHE A 161 -7.15 -8.24 7.44
N ILE A 162 -8.35 -8.49 8.01
CA ILE A 162 -9.00 -7.56 8.94
C ILE A 162 -8.07 -7.21 10.10
N THR A 163 -7.44 -8.23 10.69
CA THR A 163 -6.47 -8.05 11.77
C THR A 163 -5.25 -7.23 11.31
N ALA A 164 -4.76 -7.49 10.10
CA ALA A 164 -3.61 -6.78 9.54
C ALA A 164 -3.93 -5.30 9.26
N PHE A 165 -5.13 -4.99 8.73
CA PHE A 165 -5.59 -3.60 8.56
C PHE A 165 -5.59 -2.86 9.89
N GLY A 166 -6.19 -3.43 10.94
CA GLY A 166 -6.25 -2.79 12.26
C GLY A 166 -4.87 -2.56 12.87
N LYS A 167 -3.98 -3.57 12.83
CA LYS A 167 -2.61 -3.44 13.34
C LYS A 167 -1.78 -2.42 12.55
N THR A 168 -1.90 -2.42 11.23
CA THR A 168 -1.19 -1.47 10.35
C THR A 168 -1.69 -0.05 10.58
N ALA A 169 -2.99 0.17 10.62
CA ALA A 169 -3.58 1.49 10.87
C ALA A 169 -3.13 2.05 12.23
N LYS A 170 -3.11 1.21 13.28
CA LYS A 170 -2.60 1.62 14.60
C LYS A 170 -1.14 2.06 14.53
N LEU A 171 -0.27 1.27 13.88
CA LEU A 171 1.16 1.61 13.76
C LEU A 171 1.41 2.88 12.95
N LEU A 172 0.64 3.11 11.88
CA LEU A 172 0.69 4.34 11.11
C LEU A 172 0.27 5.55 11.96
N LYS A 173 -0.82 5.42 12.72
CA LYS A 173 -1.25 6.47 13.64
C LYS A 173 -0.22 6.74 14.74
N ASP A 174 0.34 5.70 15.33
CA ASP A 174 1.40 5.81 16.36
C ASP A 174 2.66 6.48 15.78
N ALA A 175 2.93 6.31 14.47
CA ALA A 175 4.02 6.98 13.75
C ALA A 175 3.70 8.45 13.37
N GLY A 176 2.49 8.95 13.64
CA GLY A 176 2.10 10.34 13.41
C GLY A 176 1.32 10.59 12.11
N VAL A 177 0.86 9.56 11.41
CA VAL A 177 -0.05 9.71 10.27
C VAL A 177 -1.40 10.26 10.75
N ASP A 178 -1.99 11.19 10.02
CA ASP A 178 -3.17 12.00 10.41
C ASP A 178 -4.54 11.29 10.36
#